data_9f22d4943dee537924a2e8f98dcb6f39
#
_entry.id   9f22d4943dee537924a2e8f98dcb6f39
#
_cell.length_a   1.000
_cell.length_b   1.000
_cell.length_c   1.000
_cell.angle_alpha   90.00
_cell.angle_beta   90.00
_cell.angle_gamma   90.00
#
_symmetry.space_group_name_H-M   'P 1'
#
loop_
_entity.id
_entity.type
_entity.pdbx_description
1 polymer ?
#
loop_
_entity_poly.entity_id
_entity_poly.type
_entity_poly.pdbx_seq_one_letter_code
_entity_poly.pdbx_strand_id
1 'polypeptide(L)'
;MMSKYVTTTKGLSHFMLFLLRLLALALFIYSVSLVFTSNFNMGNLLVWLLTAAVDVYAIWQQPIHHWLHGTIPGKIVFVFLLVFGILYAALLGFVAFSGYANPATGQEKVVIVLGAGLRKDRPSLLLRYRLDKAYEYAVAHPDALVITTGGQGRDEWVPEGQAMRNYLIEKGLDSQRVLAECKSTSTEENFLFAKEILVQQGISAQEPVVYVTNAFHCYRGGVYAAMAGFTTAHALPAGIPLRSVLTCYLREAAAVIYYWLFKSSRTGFMQPLVGLLSLNKKFFYK
;
A
#
# COMPACT_ATOMS: atom_id res chain seq x y z
N MET A 1 -61.61 2.37 10.93
CA MET A 1 -61.02 3.07 9.78
C MET A 1 -59.57 3.38 10.10
N MET A 2 -58.71 2.36 9.95
CA MET A 2 -57.23 2.48 10.08
C MET A 2 -56.63 2.03 8.77
N SER A 3 -56.50 2.95 7.82
CA SER A 3 -55.94 2.74 6.50
C SER A 3 -54.45 3.08 6.49
N LYS A 4 -53.60 2.05 6.34
CA LYS A 4 -52.51 1.97 5.42
C LYS A 4 -51.63 3.20 5.25
N TYR A 5 -50.57 3.31 6.04
CA TYR A 5 -49.28 3.82 5.53
C TYR A 5 -48.30 2.65 5.43
N VAL A 6 -48.50 1.81 4.42
CA VAL A 6 -47.44 0.97 3.88
C VAL A 6 -46.63 1.87 2.96
N THR A 7 -45.64 2.56 3.49
CA THR A 7 -44.56 3.11 2.69
C THR A 7 -43.79 1.96 2.08
N THR A 8 -44.16 1.58 0.84
CA THR A 8 -43.39 0.66 0.00
C THR A 8 -42.04 1.31 -0.26
N THR A 9 -41.04 0.98 0.56
CA THR A 9 -39.65 1.21 0.20
C THR A 9 -39.40 0.36 -1.04
N LYS A 10 -39.36 1.01 -2.23
CA LYS A 10 -39.05 0.34 -3.48
C LYS A 10 -37.66 -0.27 -3.32
N GLY A 11 -37.59 -1.60 -3.37
CA GLY A 11 -36.31 -2.31 -3.42
C GLY A 11 -35.50 -1.88 -4.65
N LEU A 12 -34.26 -2.36 -4.74
CA LEU A 12 -33.40 -2.16 -5.91
C LEU A 12 -34.16 -2.58 -7.19
N SER A 13 -34.04 -1.83 -8.27
CA SER A 13 -34.58 -2.22 -9.56
C SER A 13 -34.00 -3.58 -9.99
N HIS A 14 -34.70 -4.33 -10.81
CA HIS A 14 -34.21 -5.63 -11.30
C HIS A 14 -32.84 -5.52 -11.97
N PHE A 15 -32.57 -4.43 -12.66
CA PHE A 15 -31.27 -4.16 -13.27
C PHE A 15 -30.17 -3.93 -12.23
N MET A 16 -30.43 -3.14 -11.19
CA MET A 16 -29.45 -2.93 -10.10
C MET A 16 -29.19 -4.21 -9.33
N LEU A 17 -30.22 -5.03 -9.10
CA LEU A 17 -30.05 -6.34 -8.45
C LEU A 17 -29.24 -7.31 -9.32
N PHE A 18 -29.43 -7.28 -10.62
CA PHE A 18 -28.60 -8.04 -11.56
C PHE A 18 -27.13 -7.62 -11.48
N LEU A 19 -26.84 -6.31 -11.52
CA LEU A 19 -25.48 -5.79 -11.40
C LEU A 19 -24.85 -6.15 -10.05
N LEU A 20 -25.59 -6.05 -8.94
CA LEU A 20 -25.13 -6.45 -7.62
C LEU A 20 -24.75 -7.94 -7.58
N ARG A 21 -25.56 -8.81 -8.13
CA ARG A 21 -25.27 -10.27 -8.19
C ARG A 21 -24.07 -10.58 -9.09
N LEU A 22 -23.92 -9.86 -10.19
CA LEU A 22 -22.75 -9.98 -11.06
C LEU A 22 -21.47 -9.55 -10.32
N LEU A 23 -21.51 -8.45 -9.58
CA LEU A 23 -20.41 -8.00 -8.73
C LEU A 23 -20.08 -9.02 -7.63
N ALA A 24 -21.09 -9.55 -6.95
CA ALA A 24 -20.93 -10.60 -5.92
C ALA A 24 -20.21 -11.83 -6.49
N LEU A 25 -20.68 -12.32 -7.63
CA LEU A 25 -20.05 -13.45 -8.33
C LEU A 25 -18.60 -13.17 -8.73
N ALA A 26 -18.32 -11.98 -9.26
CA ALA A 26 -16.97 -11.58 -9.63
C ALA A 26 -16.03 -11.50 -8.41
N LEU A 27 -16.48 -10.92 -7.29
CA LEU A 27 -15.74 -10.90 -6.04
C LEU A 27 -15.54 -12.29 -5.46
N PHE A 28 -16.53 -13.15 -5.55
CA PHE A 28 -16.43 -14.55 -5.10
C PHE A 28 -15.36 -15.31 -5.90
N ILE A 29 -15.40 -15.24 -7.24
CA ILE A 29 -14.39 -15.86 -8.10
C ILE A 29 -13.00 -15.32 -7.79
N TYR A 30 -12.88 -14.00 -7.63
CA TYR A 30 -11.61 -13.37 -7.26
C TYR A 30 -11.12 -13.86 -5.90
N SER A 31 -11.97 -13.89 -4.86
CA SER A 31 -11.59 -14.33 -3.52
C SER A 31 -11.16 -15.80 -3.47
N VAL A 32 -11.81 -16.68 -4.24
CA VAL A 32 -11.41 -18.08 -4.41
C VAL A 32 -10.03 -18.15 -5.11
N SER A 33 -9.80 -17.34 -6.14
CA SER A 33 -8.50 -17.31 -6.84
C SER A 33 -7.32 -16.94 -5.92
N LEU A 34 -7.55 -16.13 -4.88
CA LEU A 34 -6.51 -15.75 -3.93
C LEU A 34 -5.97 -16.93 -3.11
N VAL A 35 -6.80 -17.96 -2.87
CA VAL A 35 -6.37 -19.19 -2.17
C VAL A 35 -5.24 -19.89 -2.92
N PHE A 36 -5.28 -19.86 -4.26
CA PHE A 36 -4.32 -20.56 -5.12
C PHE A 36 -3.16 -19.68 -5.58
N THR A 37 -3.32 -18.35 -5.55
CA THR A 37 -2.37 -17.43 -6.20
C THR A 37 -1.57 -16.58 -5.24
N SER A 38 -1.95 -16.51 -3.95
CA SER A 38 -1.27 -15.68 -2.97
C SER A 38 -1.11 -16.39 -1.62
N ASN A 39 -0.04 -16.07 -0.91
CA ASN A 39 0.09 -16.50 0.49
C ASN A 39 -0.93 -15.75 1.35
N PHE A 40 -1.43 -16.41 2.42
CA PHE A 40 -2.37 -15.78 3.35
C PHE A 40 -1.78 -14.51 3.96
N ASN A 41 -2.56 -13.43 3.88
CA ASN A 41 -2.21 -12.14 4.48
C ASN A 41 -3.47 -11.35 4.85
N MET A 42 -3.31 -10.27 5.61
CA MET A 42 -4.42 -9.41 6.03
C MET A 42 -5.25 -8.87 4.86
N GLY A 43 -4.62 -8.60 3.70
CA GLY A 43 -5.34 -8.14 2.51
C GLY A 43 -6.31 -9.19 1.98
N ASN A 44 -5.91 -10.46 1.97
CA ASN A 44 -6.80 -11.56 1.57
C ASN A 44 -7.98 -11.70 2.54
N LEU A 45 -7.72 -11.61 3.84
CA LEU A 45 -8.79 -11.64 4.86
C LEU A 45 -9.79 -10.51 4.63
N LEU A 46 -9.34 -9.29 4.39
CA LEU A 46 -10.22 -8.15 4.12
C LEU A 46 -11.04 -8.32 2.84
N VAL A 47 -10.45 -8.89 1.79
CA VAL A 47 -11.19 -9.23 0.56
C VAL A 47 -12.25 -10.29 0.83
N TRP A 48 -11.93 -11.34 1.59
CA TRP A 48 -12.91 -12.38 1.93
C TRP A 48 -14.06 -11.85 2.78
N LEU A 49 -13.78 -10.98 3.75
CA LEU A 49 -14.83 -10.31 4.54
C LEU A 49 -15.70 -9.40 3.67
N LEU A 50 -15.10 -8.63 2.77
CA LEU A 50 -15.83 -7.79 1.82
C LEU A 50 -16.71 -8.66 0.89
N THR A 51 -16.17 -9.74 0.35
CA THR A 51 -16.91 -10.68 -0.49
C THR A 51 -18.09 -11.26 0.27
N ALA A 52 -17.87 -11.79 1.47
CA ALA A 52 -18.94 -12.34 2.30
C ALA A 52 -20.04 -11.30 2.59
N ALA A 53 -19.70 -10.06 2.89
CA ALA A 53 -20.66 -8.99 3.13
C ALA A 53 -21.51 -8.68 1.87
N VAL A 54 -20.86 -8.61 0.70
CA VAL A 54 -21.55 -8.35 -0.58
C VAL A 54 -22.45 -9.54 -0.97
N ASP A 55 -21.97 -10.78 -0.80
CA ASP A 55 -22.74 -11.99 -1.12
C ASP A 55 -23.96 -12.11 -0.20
N VAL A 56 -23.80 -11.92 1.11
CA VAL A 56 -24.91 -11.92 2.07
C VAL A 56 -25.94 -10.85 1.69
N TYR A 57 -25.49 -9.64 1.35
CA TYR A 57 -26.41 -8.58 0.92
C TYR A 57 -27.10 -8.93 -0.42
N ALA A 58 -26.39 -9.51 -1.37
CA ALA A 58 -26.97 -9.90 -2.68
C ALA A 58 -28.04 -10.99 -2.56
N ILE A 59 -27.87 -11.92 -1.59
CA ILE A 59 -28.82 -13.01 -1.32
C ILE A 59 -30.04 -12.51 -0.54
N TRP A 60 -29.82 -11.75 0.54
CA TRP A 60 -30.88 -11.28 1.45
C TRP A 60 -31.18 -9.79 1.28
N GLN A 61 -31.08 -9.27 0.07
CA GLN A 61 -31.24 -7.84 -0.21
C GLN A 61 -32.55 -7.26 0.33
N GLN A 62 -33.70 -7.94 0.12
CA GLN A 62 -34.99 -7.40 0.55
C GLN A 62 -35.14 -7.28 2.08
N PRO A 63 -34.91 -8.32 2.89
CA PRO A 63 -35.00 -8.20 4.34
C PRO A 63 -33.96 -7.24 4.93
N ILE A 64 -32.72 -7.23 4.43
CA ILE A 64 -31.69 -6.32 4.90
C ILE A 64 -32.05 -4.88 4.57
N HIS A 65 -32.48 -4.59 3.34
CA HIS A 65 -32.89 -3.26 2.91
C HIS A 65 -34.10 -2.75 3.72
N HIS A 66 -35.10 -3.62 3.93
CA HIS A 66 -36.26 -3.26 4.74
C HIS A 66 -35.87 -2.97 6.20
N TRP A 67 -34.98 -3.76 6.79
CA TRP A 67 -34.48 -3.51 8.15
C TRP A 67 -33.67 -2.23 8.23
N LEU A 68 -32.72 -2.00 7.32
CA LEU A 68 -31.85 -0.81 7.31
C LEU A 68 -32.64 0.50 7.18
N HIS A 69 -33.71 0.53 6.40
CA HIS A 69 -34.50 1.73 6.14
C HIS A 69 -35.83 1.79 6.93
N GLY A 70 -36.34 0.66 7.41
CA GLY A 70 -37.62 0.55 8.10
C GLY A 70 -37.53 0.70 9.62
N THR A 71 -36.37 0.45 10.24
CA THR A 71 -36.19 0.50 11.70
C THR A 71 -35.21 1.58 12.14
N ILE A 72 -35.37 2.08 13.37
CA ILE A 72 -34.43 3.08 13.93
C ILE A 72 -33.00 2.49 14.05
N PRO A 73 -32.79 1.29 14.64
CA PRO A 73 -31.46 0.68 14.67
C PRO A 73 -30.87 0.46 13.29
N GLY A 74 -31.68 0.02 12.31
CA GLY A 74 -31.24 -0.18 10.93
C GLY A 74 -30.75 1.12 10.29
N LYS A 75 -31.46 2.24 10.47
CA LYS A 75 -31.01 3.55 9.97
C LYS A 75 -29.70 4.00 10.59
N ILE A 76 -29.50 3.77 11.89
CA ILE A 76 -28.23 4.08 12.58
C ILE A 76 -27.10 3.26 11.94
N VAL A 77 -27.29 1.95 11.75
CA VAL A 77 -26.30 1.09 11.10
C VAL A 77 -26.06 1.53 9.66
N PHE A 78 -27.10 1.88 8.90
CA PHE A 78 -26.95 2.36 7.53
C PHE A 78 -26.08 3.63 7.45
N VAL A 79 -26.39 4.63 8.29
CA VAL A 79 -25.61 5.88 8.34
C VAL A 79 -24.17 5.61 8.77
N PHE A 80 -23.95 4.75 9.76
CA PHE A 80 -22.62 4.36 10.18
C PHE A 80 -21.82 3.71 9.04
N LEU A 81 -22.41 2.74 8.33
CA LEU A 81 -21.76 2.07 7.19
C LEU A 81 -21.49 3.03 6.03
N LEU A 82 -22.39 3.97 5.77
CA LEU A 82 -22.21 4.99 4.74
C LEU A 82 -21.03 5.91 5.09
N VAL A 83 -21.01 6.46 6.31
CA VAL A 83 -19.92 7.34 6.78
C VAL A 83 -18.59 6.59 6.79
N PHE A 84 -18.56 5.36 7.31
CA PHE A 84 -17.38 4.50 7.30
C PHE A 84 -16.90 4.26 5.86
N GLY A 85 -17.80 3.93 4.95
CA GLY A 85 -17.47 3.69 3.53
C GLY A 85 -16.86 4.94 2.87
N ILE A 86 -17.42 6.12 3.11
CA ILE A 86 -16.90 7.38 2.59
C ILE A 86 -15.51 7.67 3.14
N LEU A 87 -15.30 7.54 4.46
CA LEU A 87 -14.01 7.77 5.10
C LEU A 87 -12.95 6.76 4.61
N TYR A 88 -13.34 5.49 4.46
CA TYR A 88 -12.45 4.46 3.96
C TYR A 88 -12.09 4.67 2.48
N ALA A 89 -13.03 5.07 1.65
CA ALA A 89 -12.77 5.45 0.26
C ALA A 89 -11.85 6.67 0.15
N ALA A 90 -12.05 7.68 0.99
CA ALA A 90 -11.14 8.83 1.08
C ALA A 90 -9.73 8.42 1.48
N LEU A 91 -9.58 7.49 2.44
CA LEU A 91 -8.29 6.93 2.84
C LEU A 91 -7.64 6.12 1.70
N LEU A 92 -8.38 5.31 0.97
CA LEU A 92 -7.87 4.61 -0.21
C LEU A 92 -7.39 5.59 -1.28
N GLY A 93 -8.13 6.67 -1.53
CA GLY A 93 -7.71 7.76 -2.41
C GLY A 93 -6.42 8.42 -1.92
N PHE A 94 -6.34 8.76 -0.63
CA PHE A 94 -5.11 9.30 -0.02
C PHE A 94 -3.90 8.38 -0.24
N VAL A 95 -4.04 7.09 0.04
CA VAL A 95 -2.98 6.09 -0.16
C VAL A 95 -2.59 6.00 -1.65
N ALA A 96 -3.56 6.03 -2.55
CA ALA A 96 -3.30 5.95 -4.00
C ALA A 96 -2.52 7.16 -4.55
N PHE A 97 -2.85 8.36 -4.07
CA PHE A 97 -2.23 9.59 -4.57
C PHE A 97 -0.97 10.00 -3.81
N SER A 98 -0.75 9.50 -2.60
CA SER A 98 0.41 9.87 -1.77
C SER A 98 1.76 9.53 -2.41
N GLY A 99 1.83 8.50 -3.25
CA GLY A 99 3.04 8.11 -3.97
C GLY A 99 3.50 9.15 -5.00
N TYR A 100 2.62 10.02 -5.42
CA TYR A 100 2.88 11.07 -6.41
C TYR A 100 3.06 12.46 -5.80
N ALA A 101 2.92 12.58 -4.48
CA ALA A 101 3.01 13.88 -3.80
C ALA A 101 4.44 14.41 -3.68
N ASN A 102 5.44 13.53 -3.64
CA ASN A 102 6.86 13.88 -3.55
C ASN A 102 7.67 12.98 -4.49
N PRO A 103 7.56 13.16 -5.81
CA PRO A 103 8.20 12.29 -6.80
C PRO A 103 9.71 12.50 -6.84
N ALA A 104 10.44 11.49 -7.34
CA ALA A 104 11.86 11.60 -7.65
C ALA A 104 12.12 12.76 -8.63
N THR A 105 13.20 13.51 -8.38
CA THR A 105 13.58 14.68 -9.18
C THR A 105 14.55 14.34 -10.31
N GLY A 106 15.16 13.15 -10.25
CA GLY A 106 16.21 12.70 -11.16
C GLY A 106 17.61 13.23 -10.80
N GLN A 107 17.74 13.87 -9.64
CA GLN A 107 19.03 14.39 -9.15
C GLN A 107 19.60 13.55 -8.01
N GLU A 108 18.83 12.58 -7.51
CA GLU A 108 19.22 11.73 -6.39
C GLU A 108 20.29 10.73 -6.85
N LYS A 109 21.41 10.71 -6.12
CA LYS A 109 22.53 9.79 -6.36
C LYS A 109 22.43 8.49 -5.56
N VAL A 110 21.38 8.33 -4.78
CA VAL A 110 21.14 7.14 -3.95
C VAL A 110 19.74 6.61 -4.20
N VAL A 111 19.66 5.32 -4.53
CA VAL A 111 18.41 4.58 -4.74
C VAL A 111 18.27 3.52 -3.66
N ILE A 112 17.26 3.61 -2.80
CA ILE A 112 16.95 2.59 -1.78
C ILE A 112 15.76 1.76 -2.28
N VAL A 113 15.98 0.48 -2.52
CA VAL A 113 14.92 -0.43 -2.99
C VAL A 113 14.39 -1.22 -1.81
N LEU A 114 13.12 -1.01 -1.46
CA LEU A 114 12.48 -1.69 -0.32
C LEU A 114 12.05 -3.11 -0.70
N GLY A 115 12.29 -4.09 0.17
CA GLY A 115 11.85 -5.46 0.03
C GLY A 115 10.31 -5.63 -0.02
N ALA A 116 9.85 -6.69 -0.67
CA ALA A 116 8.43 -7.06 -0.79
C ALA A 116 8.18 -8.56 -0.80
N GLY A 117 9.13 -9.34 -0.35
CA GLY A 117 9.09 -10.79 -0.23
C GLY A 117 9.62 -11.55 -1.43
N LEU A 118 10.21 -12.70 -1.14
CA LEU A 118 10.65 -13.68 -2.12
C LEU A 118 9.66 -14.84 -2.24
N ARG A 119 9.78 -15.60 -3.30
CA ARG A 119 9.30 -16.98 -3.43
C ARG A 119 10.51 -17.89 -3.46
N LYS A 120 10.88 -18.44 -2.30
CA LYS A 120 12.13 -19.14 -2.05
C LYS A 120 13.35 -18.21 -2.24
N ASP A 121 13.98 -18.24 -3.38
CA ASP A 121 15.16 -17.44 -3.78
C ASP A 121 14.86 -16.37 -4.83
N ARG A 122 13.61 -16.34 -5.35
CA ARG A 122 13.25 -15.46 -6.48
C ARG A 122 12.36 -14.30 -6.03
N PRO A 123 12.60 -13.09 -6.54
CA PRO A 123 11.74 -11.95 -6.26
C PRO A 123 10.27 -12.24 -6.59
N SER A 124 9.38 -11.92 -5.65
CA SER A 124 7.93 -11.95 -5.89
C SER A 124 7.56 -11.01 -7.04
N LEU A 125 6.36 -11.17 -7.60
CA LEU A 125 5.94 -10.28 -8.70
C LEU A 125 5.90 -8.81 -8.27
N LEU A 126 5.46 -8.51 -7.03
CA LEU A 126 5.50 -7.14 -6.47
C LEU A 126 6.93 -6.62 -6.37
N LEU A 127 7.86 -7.46 -5.93
CA LEU A 127 9.27 -7.10 -5.80
C LEU A 127 9.91 -6.88 -7.17
N ARG A 128 9.58 -7.69 -8.18
CA ARG A 128 10.08 -7.49 -9.54
C ARG A 128 9.69 -6.13 -10.11
N TYR A 129 8.45 -5.67 -9.91
CA TYR A 129 8.03 -4.33 -10.33
C TYR A 129 8.88 -3.22 -9.69
N ARG A 130 9.28 -3.39 -8.40
CA ARG A 130 10.20 -2.45 -7.75
C ARG A 130 11.59 -2.51 -8.37
N LEU A 131 12.12 -3.71 -8.58
CA LEU A 131 13.44 -3.91 -9.16
C LEU A 131 13.54 -3.39 -10.60
N ASP A 132 12.50 -3.62 -11.41
CA ASP A 132 12.44 -3.08 -12.76
C ASP A 132 12.44 -1.55 -12.74
N LYS A 133 11.66 -0.95 -11.81
CA LYS A 133 11.63 0.51 -11.65
C LYS A 133 12.95 1.09 -11.15
N ALA A 134 13.63 0.40 -10.22
CA ALA A 134 14.95 0.77 -9.75
C ALA A 134 16.01 0.65 -10.87
N TYR A 135 15.92 -0.40 -11.67
CA TYR A 135 16.79 -0.60 -12.83
C TYR A 135 16.65 0.54 -13.85
N GLU A 136 15.42 0.90 -14.23
CA GLU A 136 15.14 2.02 -15.14
C GLU A 136 15.81 3.32 -14.64
N TYR A 137 15.65 3.61 -13.34
CA TYR A 137 16.24 4.80 -12.74
C TYR A 137 17.79 4.72 -12.76
N ALA A 138 18.37 3.60 -12.33
CA ALA A 138 19.81 3.43 -12.24
C ALA A 138 20.52 3.44 -13.59
N VAL A 139 19.86 3.00 -14.68
CA VAL A 139 20.36 3.11 -16.05
C VAL A 139 20.34 4.55 -16.54
N ALA A 140 19.28 5.30 -16.22
CA ALA A 140 19.19 6.73 -16.56
C ALA A 140 20.15 7.61 -15.75
N HIS A 141 20.62 7.12 -14.57
CA HIS A 141 21.52 7.84 -13.67
C HIS A 141 22.76 6.97 -13.36
N PRO A 142 23.77 6.94 -14.25
CA PRO A 142 24.93 6.06 -14.13
C PRO A 142 25.74 6.22 -12.84
N ASP A 143 25.72 7.40 -12.22
CA ASP A 143 26.42 7.70 -10.98
C ASP A 143 25.64 7.32 -9.71
N ALA A 144 24.40 6.85 -9.85
CA ALA A 144 23.56 6.50 -8.71
C ALA A 144 23.99 5.16 -8.08
N LEU A 145 24.16 5.17 -6.76
CA LEU A 145 24.34 3.98 -5.91
C LEU A 145 22.98 3.36 -5.60
N VAL A 146 22.86 2.04 -5.76
CA VAL A 146 21.63 1.31 -5.45
C VAL A 146 21.83 0.49 -4.19
N ILE A 147 20.97 0.66 -3.18
CA ILE A 147 20.95 -0.15 -1.96
C ILE A 147 19.66 -0.96 -1.97
N THR A 148 19.79 -2.28 -2.04
CA THR A 148 18.67 -3.23 -1.94
C THR A 148 18.51 -3.64 -0.49
N THR A 149 17.30 -3.52 0.09
CA THR A 149 17.08 -3.72 1.52
C THR A 149 16.04 -4.79 1.81
N GLY A 150 16.35 -5.71 2.72
CA GLY A 150 15.45 -6.75 3.19
C GLY A 150 16.19 -7.96 3.71
N GLY A 151 15.86 -8.37 4.94
CA GLY A 151 16.35 -9.60 5.54
C GLY A 151 15.71 -10.85 4.97
N GLN A 152 15.89 -11.97 5.62
CA GLN A 152 15.36 -13.27 5.19
C GLN A 152 14.04 -13.58 5.89
N GLY A 153 12.97 -13.73 5.13
CA GLY A 153 11.68 -14.20 5.62
C GLY A 153 11.68 -15.70 5.97
N ARG A 154 10.66 -16.17 6.69
CA ARG A 154 10.57 -17.57 7.16
C ARG A 154 10.58 -18.60 6.03
N ASP A 155 9.93 -18.27 4.90
CA ASP A 155 9.77 -19.17 3.76
C ASP A 155 10.77 -18.84 2.63
N GLU A 156 11.76 -18.01 2.91
CA GLU A 156 12.77 -17.56 1.97
C GLU A 156 14.09 -18.31 2.19
N TRP A 157 14.78 -18.59 1.10
CA TRP A 157 16.05 -19.34 1.15
C TRP A 157 17.27 -18.44 1.26
N VAL A 158 17.12 -17.18 0.90
CA VAL A 158 18.15 -16.13 0.95
C VAL A 158 17.53 -14.83 1.45
N PRO A 159 18.33 -13.87 1.96
CA PRO A 159 17.83 -12.54 2.27
C PRO A 159 17.29 -11.81 1.02
N GLU A 160 16.21 -11.04 1.20
CA GLU A 160 15.62 -10.26 0.10
C GLU A 160 16.65 -9.31 -0.54
N GLY A 161 17.44 -8.59 0.26
CA GLY A 161 18.46 -7.67 -0.23
C GLY A 161 19.45 -8.36 -1.16
N GLN A 162 19.91 -9.57 -0.81
CA GLN A 162 20.83 -10.35 -1.66
C GLN A 162 20.19 -10.79 -2.97
N ALA A 163 18.95 -11.32 -2.91
CA ALA A 163 18.23 -11.73 -4.11
C ALA A 163 17.96 -10.55 -5.06
N MET A 164 17.63 -9.39 -4.51
CA MET A 164 17.41 -8.15 -5.27
C MET A 164 18.70 -7.66 -5.94
N ARG A 165 19.82 -7.68 -5.21
CA ARG A 165 21.14 -7.35 -5.76
C ARG A 165 21.48 -8.23 -6.94
N ASN A 166 21.36 -9.55 -6.78
CA ASN A 166 21.63 -10.51 -7.85
C ASN A 166 20.76 -10.24 -9.09
N TYR A 167 19.46 -10.00 -8.90
CA TYR A 167 18.54 -9.68 -9.98
C TYR A 167 18.98 -8.42 -10.78
N LEU A 168 19.40 -7.35 -10.09
CA LEU A 168 19.83 -6.13 -10.75
C LEU A 168 21.15 -6.31 -11.52
N ILE A 169 22.09 -7.08 -10.97
CA ILE A 169 23.37 -7.42 -11.63
C ILE A 169 23.11 -8.31 -12.86
N GLU A 170 22.24 -9.31 -12.75
CA GLU A 170 21.83 -10.16 -13.88
C GLU A 170 21.17 -9.34 -15.00
N LYS A 171 20.48 -8.24 -14.67
CA LYS A 171 19.93 -7.29 -15.65
C LYS A 171 20.99 -6.36 -16.28
N GLY A 172 22.21 -6.38 -15.79
CA GLY A 172 23.33 -5.62 -16.37
C GLY A 172 23.78 -4.39 -15.58
N LEU A 173 23.30 -4.18 -14.32
CA LEU A 173 23.90 -3.13 -13.48
C LEU A 173 25.27 -3.58 -12.98
N ASP A 174 26.19 -2.61 -12.91
CA ASP A 174 27.51 -2.84 -12.33
C ASP A 174 27.40 -3.27 -10.87
N SER A 175 28.05 -4.39 -10.54
CA SER A 175 28.06 -4.97 -9.20
C SER A 175 28.65 -4.06 -8.12
N GLN A 176 29.51 -3.12 -8.49
CA GLN A 176 30.08 -2.12 -7.58
C GLN A 176 29.08 -1.03 -7.20
N ARG A 177 28.06 -0.83 -8.00
CA ARG A 177 26.98 0.14 -7.78
C ARG A 177 25.78 -0.42 -7.02
N VAL A 178 25.73 -1.72 -6.74
CA VAL A 178 24.59 -2.35 -6.08
C VAL A 178 25.04 -2.98 -4.77
N LEU A 179 24.61 -2.41 -3.66
CA LEU A 179 24.88 -2.89 -2.30
C LEU A 179 23.65 -3.59 -1.72
N ALA A 180 23.86 -4.67 -0.98
CA ALA A 180 22.78 -5.42 -0.34
C ALA A 180 22.78 -5.20 1.17
N GLU A 181 21.64 -4.80 1.71
CA GLU A 181 21.31 -4.86 3.13
C GLU A 181 20.46 -6.11 3.37
N CYS A 182 20.85 -6.97 4.30
CA CYS A 182 20.33 -8.33 4.46
C CYS A 182 19.82 -8.65 5.87
N LYS A 183 19.69 -7.66 6.78
CA LYS A 183 19.36 -7.88 8.19
C LYS A 183 17.98 -7.35 8.59
N SER A 184 17.45 -6.39 7.85
CA SER A 184 16.20 -5.71 8.19
C SER A 184 14.99 -6.64 8.18
N THR A 185 14.13 -6.46 9.19
CA THR A 185 12.88 -7.21 9.37
C THR A 185 11.63 -6.34 9.24
N SER A 186 11.81 -5.05 9.02
CA SER A 186 10.75 -4.06 8.90
C SER A 186 11.15 -2.93 7.94
N THR A 187 10.15 -2.19 7.45
CA THR A 187 10.39 -1.01 6.58
C THR A 187 11.20 0.08 7.31
N GLU A 188 11.02 0.22 8.62
CA GLU A 188 11.81 1.14 9.44
C GLU A 188 13.30 0.74 9.43
N GLU A 189 13.58 -0.54 9.66
CA GLU A 189 14.96 -1.07 9.63
C GLU A 189 15.57 -1.03 8.22
N ASN A 190 14.79 -1.20 7.17
CA ASN A 190 15.27 -1.03 5.80
C ASN A 190 15.96 0.34 5.61
N PHE A 191 15.33 1.40 6.10
CA PHE A 191 15.92 2.75 6.00
C PHE A 191 17.05 2.97 7.00
N LEU A 192 16.95 2.48 8.23
CA LEU A 192 18.01 2.61 9.24
C LEU A 192 19.30 1.94 8.77
N PHE A 193 19.23 0.69 8.29
CA PHE A 193 20.40 -0.05 7.85
C PHE A 193 20.91 0.44 6.48
N ALA A 194 20.04 0.91 5.59
CA ALA A 194 20.47 1.62 4.38
C ALA A 194 21.29 2.86 4.73
N LYS A 195 20.88 3.63 5.74
CA LYS A 195 21.62 4.79 6.23
C LYS A 195 23.01 4.41 6.78
N GLU A 196 23.12 3.30 7.51
CA GLU A 196 24.39 2.80 7.98
C GLU A 196 25.34 2.46 6.82
N ILE A 197 24.82 1.82 5.76
CA ILE A 197 25.59 1.55 4.54
C ILE A 197 26.06 2.86 3.88
N LEU A 198 25.20 3.88 3.77
CA LEU A 198 25.58 5.17 3.20
C LEU A 198 26.75 5.82 3.97
N VAL A 199 26.69 5.82 5.31
CA VAL A 199 27.75 6.34 6.15
C VAL A 199 29.05 5.57 5.93
N GLN A 200 29.00 4.24 5.80
CA GLN A 200 30.18 3.40 5.50
C GLN A 200 30.78 3.70 4.12
N GLN A 201 29.96 4.15 3.16
CA GLN A 201 30.41 4.59 1.83
C GLN A 201 30.87 6.05 1.82
N GLY A 202 30.91 6.74 2.96
CA GLY A 202 31.26 8.15 3.05
C GLY A 202 30.20 9.11 2.50
N ILE A 203 28.97 8.61 2.28
CA ILE A 203 27.85 9.42 1.77
C ILE A 203 27.07 9.99 2.97
N SER A 204 26.80 11.29 2.94
CA SER A 204 26.03 11.94 4.00
C SER A 204 24.59 11.42 4.05
N ALA A 205 24.07 11.21 5.25
CA ALA A 205 22.66 10.90 5.45
C ALA A 205 21.70 12.06 5.10
N GLN A 206 22.25 13.25 4.86
CA GLN A 206 21.51 14.43 4.38
C GLN A 206 21.42 14.49 2.85
N GLU A 207 22.17 13.63 2.15
CA GLU A 207 22.09 13.53 0.69
C GLU A 207 20.67 13.13 0.28
N PRO A 208 20.09 13.78 -0.74
CA PRO A 208 18.78 13.39 -1.26
C PRO A 208 18.79 11.94 -1.75
N VAL A 209 17.81 11.17 -1.31
CA VAL A 209 17.65 9.77 -1.71
C VAL A 209 16.31 9.57 -2.44
N VAL A 210 16.28 8.64 -3.38
CA VAL A 210 15.05 8.11 -3.91
C VAL A 210 14.79 6.73 -3.31
N TYR A 211 13.57 6.47 -2.85
CA TYR A 211 13.18 5.12 -2.42
C TYR A 211 12.15 4.52 -3.37
N VAL A 212 12.40 3.26 -3.74
CA VAL A 212 11.57 2.52 -4.67
C VAL A 212 10.67 1.57 -3.88
N THR A 213 9.36 1.75 -4.03
CA THR A 213 8.35 0.85 -3.48
C THR A 213 7.10 0.86 -4.36
N ASN A 214 6.14 -0.07 -4.15
CA ASN A 214 4.91 -0.03 -4.92
C ASN A 214 4.04 1.17 -4.52
N ALA A 215 3.27 1.72 -5.46
CA ALA A 215 2.52 2.96 -5.30
C ALA A 215 1.69 3.04 -4.02
N PHE A 216 1.04 1.94 -3.62
CA PHE A 216 0.26 1.90 -2.38
C PHE A 216 1.09 2.13 -1.11
N HIS A 217 2.39 1.79 -1.12
CA HIS A 217 3.25 1.82 0.07
C HIS A 217 4.07 3.11 0.21
N CYS A 218 3.98 4.04 -0.74
CA CYS A 218 4.82 5.24 -0.76
C CYS A 218 4.61 6.13 0.47
N TYR A 219 3.37 6.30 0.96
CA TYR A 219 3.10 7.10 2.16
C TYR A 219 3.89 6.59 3.37
N ARG A 220 3.73 5.31 3.73
CA ARG A 220 4.45 4.75 4.88
C ARG A 220 5.95 4.66 4.64
N GLY A 221 6.38 4.40 3.39
CA GLY A 221 7.79 4.47 3.01
C GLY A 221 8.41 5.82 3.33
N GLY A 222 7.78 6.92 2.92
CA GLY A 222 8.25 8.28 3.22
C GLY A 222 8.27 8.61 4.70
N VAL A 223 7.25 8.15 5.45
CA VAL A 223 7.22 8.31 6.91
C VAL A 223 8.39 7.58 7.58
N TYR A 224 8.67 6.33 7.20
CA TYR A 224 9.79 5.57 7.78
C TYR A 224 11.15 6.14 7.34
N ALA A 225 11.28 6.66 6.12
CA ALA A 225 12.48 7.38 5.71
C ALA A 225 12.76 8.60 6.60
N ALA A 226 11.72 9.41 6.88
CA ALA A 226 11.82 10.54 7.77
C ALA A 226 12.18 10.13 9.23
N MET A 227 11.56 9.03 9.73
CA MET A 227 11.88 8.47 11.06
C MET A 227 13.33 7.96 11.15
N ALA A 228 13.87 7.40 10.07
CA ALA A 228 15.28 7.02 9.98
C ALA A 228 16.24 8.22 9.85
N GLY A 229 15.68 9.45 9.72
CA GLY A 229 16.43 10.70 9.68
C GLY A 229 16.93 11.07 8.29
N PHE A 230 16.28 10.59 7.22
CA PHE A 230 16.46 11.15 5.89
C PHE A 230 15.67 12.45 5.79
N THR A 231 16.37 13.56 5.53
CA THR A 231 15.73 14.89 5.42
C THR A 231 15.06 15.12 4.08
N THR A 232 15.56 14.45 3.03
CA THR A 232 15.04 14.52 1.66
C THR A 232 14.99 13.12 1.09
N ALA A 233 13.78 12.52 1.08
CA ALA A 233 13.52 11.22 0.52
C ALA A 233 12.35 11.31 -0.45
N HIS A 234 12.62 11.07 -1.74
CA HIS A 234 11.63 11.15 -2.80
C HIS A 234 11.10 9.74 -3.15
N ALA A 235 9.81 9.65 -3.41
CA ALA A 235 9.18 8.38 -3.79
C ALA A 235 9.38 8.09 -5.27
N LEU A 236 9.74 6.85 -5.60
CA LEU A 236 9.69 6.32 -6.95
C LEU A 236 8.69 5.15 -6.98
N PRO A 237 7.41 5.42 -7.26
CA PRO A 237 6.36 4.42 -7.19
C PRO A 237 6.51 3.38 -8.31
N ALA A 238 6.65 2.12 -7.92
CA ALA A 238 6.58 0.98 -8.82
C ALA A 238 5.14 0.54 -9.05
N GLY A 239 4.87 -0.08 -10.19
CA GLY A 239 3.58 -0.64 -10.54
C GLY A 239 3.12 -1.74 -9.59
N ILE A 240 1.87 -2.17 -9.76
CA ILE A 240 1.22 -3.22 -8.98
C ILE A 240 0.57 -4.19 -9.96
N PRO A 241 0.78 -5.52 -9.82
CA PRO A 241 0.03 -6.50 -10.61
C PRO A 241 -1.47 -6.32 -10.39
N LEU A 242 -2.26 -6.29 -11.45
CA LEU A 242 -3.71 -6.02 -11.39
C LEU A 242 -4.42 -6.90 -10.36
N ARG A 243 -4.07 -8.20 -10.31
CA ARG A 243 -4.62 -9.17 -9.34
C ARG A 243 -4.31 -8.83 -7.87
N SER A 244 -3.31 -7.99 -7.58
CA SER A 244 -2.89 -7.65 -6.22
C SER A 244 -3.36 -6.26 -5.78
N VAL A 245 -3.98 -5.48 -6.67
CA VAL A 245 -4.40 -4.10 -6.39
C VAL A 245 -5.33 -4.07 -5.18
N LEU A 246 -6.44 -4.80 -5.23
CA LEU A 246 -7.45 -4.76 -4.17
C LEU A 246 -6.88 -5.21 -2.82
N THR A 247 -6.17 -6.34 -2.77
CA THR A 247 -5.57 -6.86 -1.54
C THR A 247 -4.52 -5.92 -0.96
N CYS A 248 -3.68 -5.32 -1.81
CA CYS A 248 -2.62 -4.41 -1.39
C CYS A 248 -3.18 -3.10 -0.83
N TYR A 249 -4.13 -2.47 -1.52
CA TYR A 249 -4.70 -1.20 -1.07
C TYR A 249 -5.55 -1.35 0.20
N LEU A 250 -6.38 -2.40 0.32
CA LEU A 250 -7.15 -2.66 1.54
C LEU A 250 -6.21 -2.89 2.73
N ARG A 251 -5.17 -3.71 2.56
CA ARG A 251 -4.16 -3.94 3.61
C ARG A 251 -3.43 -2.66 3.98
N GLU A 252 -3.04 -1.86 3.00
CA GLU A 252 -2.28 -0.64 3.25
C GLU A 252 -3.11 0.41 3.98
N ALA A 253 -4.38 0.59 3.60
CA ALA A 253 -5.30 1.48 4.33
C ALA A 253 -5.43 1.06 5.80
N ALA A 254 -5.60 -0.24 6.09
CA ALA A 254 -5.61 -0.75 7.46
C ALA A 254 -4.26 -0.51 8.18
N ALA A 255 -3.14 -0.69 7.48
CA ALA A 255 -1.81 -0.44 8.04
C ALA A 255 -1.55 1.04 8.33
N VAL A 256 -2.09 1.96 7.52
CA VAL A 256 -2.02 3.41 7.76
C VAL A 256 -2.84 3.79 9.00
N ILE A 257 -4.06 3.25 9.14
CA ILE A 257 -4.88 3.45 10.36
C ILE A 257 -4.13 2.95 11.59
N TYR A 258 -3.58 1.73 11.54
CA TYR A 258 -2.79 1.17 12.63
C TYR A 258 -1.58 2.06 12.98
N TYR A 259 -0.87 2.56 11.96
CA TYR A 259 0.25 3.48 12.15
C TYR A 259 -0.20 4.76 12.87
N TRP A 260 -1.28 5.40 12.42
CA TRP A 260 -1.79 6.62 13.03
C TRP A 260 -2.22 6.44 14.48
N LEU A 261 -2.85 5.32 14.80
CA LEU A 261 -3.35 5.05 16.15
C LEU A 261 -2.25 4.63 17.15
N PHE A 262 -1.26 3.85 16.71
CA PHE A 262 -0.35 3.16 17.63
C PHE A 262 1.13 3.52 17.48
N LYS A 263 1.56 4.02 16.32
CA LYS A 263 2.97 4.36 16.07
C LYS A 263 3.25 5.85 15.98
N SER A 264 2.29 6.66 15.59
CA SER A 264 2.46 8.11 15.46
C SER A 264 2.65 8.82 16.82
N SER A 265 2.30 8.18 17.93
CA SER A 265 2.53 8.71 19.30
C SER A 265 4.01 8.90 19.65
N ARG A 266 4.94 8.21 18.97
CA ARG A 266 6.38 8.45 19.09
C ARG A 266 6.86 9.70 18.33
N THR A 267 6.08 10.22 17.39
CA THR A 267 6.39 11.38 16.54
C THR A 267 5.41 12.53 16.71
N GLY A 268 4.43 12.40 17.62
CA GLY A 268 3.30 13.32 17.81
C GLY A 268 2.14 13.03 16.83
N PHE A 269 0.94 12.86 17.37
CA PHE A 269 -0.31 12.54 16.65
C PHE A 269 -0.64 13.48 15.47
N MET A 270 -0.03 14.66 15.43
CA MET A 270 -0.27 15.71 14.44
C MET A 270 0.71 15.72 13.26
N GLN A 271 1.75 14.89 13.26
CA GLN A 271 2.75 14.91 12.19
C GLN A 271 2.21 14.50 10.80
N PRO A 272 1.27 13.56 10.67
CA PRO A 272 0.67 13.27 9.35
C PRO A 272 -0.07 14.47 8.77
N LEU A 273 -0.77 15.23 9.63
CA LEU A 273 -1.47 16.46 9.23
C LEU A 273 -0.50 17.62 8.98
N VAL A 274 0.55 17.75 9.76
CA VAL A 274 1.59 18.78 9.59
C VAL A 274 2.41 18.51 8.33
N GLY A 275 2.72 17.26 8.00
CA GLY A 275 3.33 16.87 6.73
C GLY A 275 2.47 17.27 5.52
N LEU A 276 1.16 17.03 5.58
CA LEU A 276 0.20 17.46 4.55
C LEU A 276 0.12 19.00 4.44
N LEU A 277 0.12 19.69 5.56
CA LEU A 277 0.05 21.16 5.62
C LEU A 277 1.38 21.84 5.23
N SER A 278 2.53 21.20 5.47
CA SER A 278 3.84 21.72 5.04
C SER A 278 4.05 21.58 3.53
N LEU A 279 3.50 20.55 2.90
CA LEU A 279 3.45 20.43 1.44
C LEU A 279 2.60 21.56 0.82
N ASN A 280 1.56 22.04 1.53
CA ASN A 280 0.72 23.15 1.09
C ASN A 280 1.41 24.53 1.28
N LYS A 281 2.37 24.68 2.20
CA LYS A 281 3.11 25.95 2.38
C LYS A 281 4.00 26.30 1.18
N LYS A 282 4.53 25.31 0.45
CA LYS A 282 5.28 25.55 -0.79
C LYS A 282 4.41 25.99 -1.98
N PHE A 283 3.09 25.77 -1.92
CA PHE A 283 2.14 26.20 -2.95
C PHE A 283 1.60 27.62 -2.73
N PHE A 284 1.71 28.18 -1.51
CA PHE A 284 1.16 29.50 -1.18
C PHE A 284 2.21 30.61 -1.10
N TYR A 285 3.51 30.32 -1.33
CA TYR A 285 4.58 31.32 -1.40
C TYR A 285 5.36 31.18 -2.71
N LYS A 286 4.66 31.41 -3.80
CA LYS A 286 5.21 31.90 -5.07
C LYS A 286 4.31 32.95 -5.63
#